data_eb83b6f16661cf2f996e0e6bba8c38c9
#
_entry.id   eb83b6f16661cf2f996e0e6bba8c38c9
#
_cell.length_a   1.000
_cell.length_b   1.000
_cell.length_c   1.000
_cell.angle_alpha   90.00
_cell.angle_beta   90.00
_cell.angle_gamma   90.00
#
_symmetry.space_group_name_H-M   'P 1'
#
loop_
_entity.id
_entity.type
_entity.pdbx_description
1 polymer ?
#
loop_
_entity_poly.entity_id
_entity_poly.type
_entity_poly.pdbx_seq_one_letter_code
_entity_poly.pdbx_strand_id
1 'polypeptide(L)'
;MRRGCEEAVVRTHLRRVVAVAMLACGLLVARGDEPAARPLKPLVRGAADAVSGREETTRILLVATALDHPYATHMYTPVCRLLAACLNQTPGVEATVSADLDWPSDPSVLRDVDAIVYYSRPAGDIVLSPAHREAYLALMKKGVGFTALHWATAAEEPVGLLYEQMLGGWFNFAFCGLKVDKLPLQQKQPSHAVCSGWQPYEVRDEFYLNMKLHPDAVPVLAVTVDDVEQTVAWVLEREGGGRSFGSTLGHFHDNYAIPEFRRAIVNGILWTAGVEVDERGAAVELSPEQLELPPPEAAGPK
;
A
#
# COMPACT_ATOMS: atom_id res chain seq x y z
N MET A 1 -3.08 70.10 -24.15
CA MET A 1 -3.37 71.12 -23.14
C MET A 1 -3.08 70.51 -21.77
N ARG A 2 -2.03 71.03 -21.27
CA ARG A 2 -1.78 71.63 -19.94
C ARG A 2 -1.94 70.65 -18.78
N ARG A 3 -0.78 70.24 -18.24
CA ARG A 3 -0.02 70.86 -17.12
C ARG A 3 -0.67 70.44 -15.81
N GLY A 4 -0.04 70.01 -14.80
CA GLY A 4 1.36 70.14 -14.37
C GLY A 4 1.36 70.02 -12.85
N CYS A 5 2.53 69.68 -12.42
CA CYS A 5 3.29 70.21 -11.28
C CYS A 5 2.88 69.77 -9.90
N GLU A 6 3.80 69.05 -9.24
CA GLU A 6 4.92 69.63 -8.40
C GLU A 6 4.38 70.00 -7.03
N GLU A 7 4.96 69.82 -5.93
CA GLU A 7 6.31 69.61 -5.35
C GLU A 7 6.10 69.19 -3.88
N ALA A 8 6.82 68.36 -3.29
CA ALA A 8 8.14 68.39 -2.67
C ALA A 8 8.21 69.01 -1.23
N VAL A 9 8.99 68.30 -0.42
CA VAL A 9 9.88 68.86 0.65
C VAL A 9 9.21 69.03 2.03
N VAL A 10 9.70 68.52 3.15
CA VAL A 10 10.94 68.75 3.89
C VAL A 10 11.06 67.83 5.14
N ARG A 11 12.24 67.28 5.27
CA ARG A 11 12.98 66.77 6.44
C ARG A 11 12.56 67.26 7.83
N THR A 12 12.66 66.43 8.85
CA THR A 12 13.65 66.68 9.92
C THR A 12 13.82 65.49 10.87
N HIS A 13 15.03 65.26 11.27
CA HIS A 13 15.62 64.28 12.21
C HIS A 13 14.97 64.21 13.58
N LEU A 14 14.88 63.01 14.16
CA LEU A 14 15.22 62.85 15.57
C LEU A 14 15.81 61.47 15.80
N ARG A 15 17.12 61.41 16.04
CA ARG A 15 17.82 60.25 16.58
C ARG A 15 17.38 60.03 18.02
N ARG A 16 16.86 58.84 18.33
CA ARG A 16 16.86 58.31 19.70
C ARG A 16 17.54 56.92 19.67
N VAL A 17 18.70 56.93 20.29
CA VAL A 17 19.46 55.75 20.69
C VAL A 17 18.63 55.02 21.75
N VAL A 18 18.19 53.78 21.46
CA VAL A 18 17.70 52.89 22.51
C VAL A 18 18.63 51.70 22.52
N ALA A 19 19.38 51.56 23.57
CA ALA A 19 20.19 50.38 23.88
C ALA A 19 19.25 49.19 24.13
N VAL A 20 19.32 48.18 23.26
CA VAL A 20 18.61 46.94 23.48
C VAL A 20 19.57 45.99 24.18
N ALA A 21 19.29 45.70 25.43
CA ALA A 21 19.93 44.63 26.18
C ALA A 21 19.60 43.28 25.49
N MET A 22 20.62 42.55 25.02
CA MET A 22 20.45 41.19 24.56
C MET A 22 20.22 40.29 25.79
N LEU A 23 18.96 39.92 26.03
CA LEU A 23 18.62 38.76 26.84
C LEU A 23 18.76 37.52 25.89
N ALA A 24 19.80 36.76 26.11
CA ALA A 24 19.94 35.44 25.50
C ALA A 24 18.87 34.49 26.10
N CYS A 25 17.70 34.42 25.46
CA CYS A 25 16.70 33.43 25.74
C CYS A 25 17.09 32.18 24.95
N GLY A 26 17.73 31.21 25.62
CA GLY A 26 18.00 29.90 25.07
C GLY A 26 16.65 29.22 24.77
N LEU A 27 16.23 29.20 23.51
CA LEU A 27 15.20 28.26 23.06
C LEU A 27 15.79 26.86 23.15
N LEU A 28 15.47 26.15 24.23
CA LEU A 28 15.48 24.67 24.18
C LEU A 28 14.44 24.27 23.14
N VAL A 29 14.89 23.91 21.93
CA VAL A 29 14.07 23.13 21.00
C VAL A 29 13.93 21.76 21.68
N ALA A 30 12.78 21.54 22.32
CA ALA A 30 12.37 20.21 22.69
C ALA A 30 12.31 19.39 21.39
N ARG A 31 13.26 18.46 21.21
CA ARG A 31 13.09 17.36 20.24
C ARG A 31 11.80 16.67 20.67
N GLY A 32 10.75 16.81 19.86
CA GLY A 32 9.57 16.00 20.01
C GLY A 32 10.01 14.55 19.88
N ASP A 33 9.80 13.78 20.95
CA ASP A 33 9.95 12.34 20.91
C ASP A 33 9.01 11.85 19.80
N GLU A 34 9.61 11.33 18.72
CA GLU A 34 8.89 10.57 17.72
C GLU A 34 8.18 9.42 18.48
N PRO A 35 6.86 9.25 18.35
CA PRO A 35 6.19 8.19 19.08
C PRO A 35 6.81 6.85 18.69
N ALA A 36 7.40 6.16 19.66
CA ALA A 36 8.00 4.85 19.46
C ALA A 36 6.96 3.95 18.79
N ALA A 37 7.34 3.34 17.66
CA ALA A 37 6.47 2.44 16.90
C ALA A 37 5.86 1.40 17.86
N ARG A 38 4.53 1.36 17.89
CA ARG A 38 3.78 0.42 18.75
C ARG A 38 4.16 -1.00 18.31
N PRO A 39 4.66 -1.88 19.20
CA PRO A 39 5.04 -3.23 18.81
C PRO A 39 3.80 -3.97 18.31
N LEU A 40 3.91 -4.55 17.10
CA LEU A 40 2.86 -5.37 16.49
C LEU A 40 2.63 -6.60 17.39
N LYS A 41 1.36 -6.89 17.71
CA LYS A 41 1.01 -8.04 18.53
C LYS A 41 1.22 -9.34 17.75
N PRO A 42 1.79 -10.42 18.36
CA PRO A 42 1.84 -11.71 17.69
C PRO A 42 0.41 -12.20 17.41
N LEU A 43 0.16 -12.66 16.18
CA LEU A 43 -1.11 -13.26 15.80
C LEU A 43 -1.20 -14.60 16.54
N VAL A 44 -2.01 -14.67 17.59
CA VAL A 44 -2.30 -15.95 18.27
C VAL A 44 -3.42 -16.62 17.46
N ARG A 45 -3.06 -17.55 16.56
CA ARG A 45 -4.04 -18.51 16.04
C ARG A 45 -4.65 -19.23 17.27
N GLY A 46 -6.00 -19.31 17.30
CA GLY A 46 -6.69 -19.94 18.43
C GLY A 46 -6.14 -21.33 18.71
N ALA A 47 -5.87 -21.62 19.98
CA ALA A 47 -5.25 -22.86 20.46
C ALA A 47 -6.13 -24.14 20.25
N ALA A 48 -7.16 -24.08 19.40
CA ALA A 48 -8.10 -25.17 19.16
C ALA A 48 -7.65 -26.19 18.10
N ASP A 49 -6.67 -25.87 17.23
CA ASP A 49 -6.37 -26.69 16.05
C ASP A 49 -5.08 -27.54 16.14
N ALA A 50 -4.48 -27.62 17.30
CA ALA A 50 -3.21 -28.35 17.51
C ALA A 50 -3.34 -29.88 17.55
N VAL A 51 -4.43 -30.49 17.10
CA VAL A 51 -4.70 -31.94 17.27
C VAL A 51 -4.71 -32.77 15.98
N SER A 52 -4.59 -32.16 14.79
CA SER A 52 -4.45 -32.94 13.57
C SER A 52 -3.09 -32.69 12.95
N GLY A 53 -2.24 -33.72 12.87
CA GLY A 53 -0.92 -33.70 12.21
C GLY A 53 -0.99 -33.55 10.69
N ARG A 54 -1.88 -32.73 10.17
CA ARG A 54 -1.91 -32.21 8.82
C ARG A 54 -1.16 -30.88 8.84
N GLU A 55 -0.12 -30.74 8.05
CA GLU A 55 0.42 -29.42 7.71
C GLU A 55 -0.75 -28.60 7.14
N GLU A 56 -1.17 -27.60 7.89
CA GLU A 56 -2.29 -26.75 7.50
C GLU A 56 -1.85 -25.86 6.34
N THR A 57 -2.42 -26.07 5.17
CA THR A 57 -2.11 -25.30 3.97
C THR A 57 -2.73 -23.91 4.10
N THR A 58 -1.91 -22.86 4.03
CA THR A 58 -2.36 -21.47 3.96
C THR A 58 -2.86 -21.14 2.56
N ARG A 59 -4.13 -20.76 2.42
CA ARG A 59 -4.78 -20.48 1.14
C ARG A 59 -4.90 -18.99 0.88
N ILE A 60 -4.35 -18.56 -0.25
CA ILE A 60 -4.34 -17.15 -0.67
C ILE A 60 -5.06 -17.03 -2.01
N LEU A 61 -6.12 -16.22 -2.05
CA LEU A 61 -6.87 -15.93 -3.27
C LEU A 61 -6.46 -14.57 -3.84
N LEU A 62 -6.03 -14.54 -5.10
CA LEU A 62 -5.75 -13.29 -5.82
C LEU A 62 -6.91 -12.98 -6.76
N VAL A 63 -7.38 -11.75 -6.73
CA VAL A 63 -8.52 -11.26 -7.52
C VAL A 63 -8.07 -10.13 -8.43
N ALA A 64 -8.37 -10.28 -9.72
CA ALA A 64 -8.12 -9.30 -10.77
C ALA A 64 -9.43 -8.71 -11.30
N THR A 65 -9.34 -7.63 -12.07
CA THR A 65 -10.47 -7.05 -12.83
C THR A 65 -10.12 -6.99 -14.31
N ALA A 66 -11.09 -6.61 -15.13
CA ALA A 66 -10.85 -6.30 -16.54
C ALA A 66 -9.85 -5.14 -16.66
N LEU A 67 -9.05 -5.16 -17.74
CA LEU A 67 -8.10 -4.08 -18.03
C LEU A 67 -8.83 -2.76 -18.26
N ASP A 68 -8.34 -1.70 -17.67
CA ASP A 68 -8.93 -0.35 -17.72
C ASP A 68 -7.87 0.73 -18.02
N HIS A 69 -6.62 0.33 -18.23
CA HIS A 69 -5.48 1.20 -18.51
C HIS A 69 -4.70 0.73 -19.75
N PRO A 70 -3.78 1.57 -20.29
CA PRO A 70 -2.94 1.21 -21.42
C PRO A 70 -2.10 -0.05 -21.17
N TYR A 71 -1.76 -0.76 -22.23
CA TYR A 71 -0.90 -1.94 -22.18
C TYR A 71 0.41 -1.68 -21.40
N ALA A 72 0.88 -2.68 -20.67
CA ALA A 72 2.01 -2.65 -19.74
C ALA A 72 1.80 -1.79 -18.48
N THR A 73 0.59 -1.25 -18.28
CA THR A 73 0.16 -0.66 -17.01
C THR A 73 -1.08 -1.40 -16.50
N HIS A 74 -1.27 -1.47 -15.18
CA HIS A 74 -2.42 -2.15 -14.55
C HIS A 74 -2.70 -3.56 -15.12
N MET A 75 -1.65 -4.33 -15.38
CA MET A 75 -1.77 -5.68 -15.94
C MET A 75 -2.29 -6.67 -14.89
N TYR A 76 -3.53 -6.50 -14.45
CA TYR A 76 -4.13 -7.14 -13.27
C TYR A 76 -3.99 -8.67 -13.29
N THR A 77 -4.56 -9.36 -14.26
CA THR A 77 -4.52 -10.82 -14.32
C THR A 77 -3.09 -11.39 -14.51
N PRO A 78 -2.25 -10.85 -15.42
CA PRO A 78 -0.86 -11.29 -15.54
C PRO A 78 -0.08 -11.14 -14.23
N VAL A 79 -0.22 -10.01 -13.53
CA VAL A 79 0.47 -9.77 -12.25
C VAL A 79 -0.08 -10.68 -11.14
N CYS A 80 -1.38 -10.90 -11.06
CA CYS A 80 -1.93 -11.87 -10.10
C CYS A 80 -1.34 -13.28 -10.31
N ARG A 81 -1.17 -13.72 -11.57
CA ARG A 81 -0.53 -15.02 -11.88
C ARG A 81 0.93 -15.05 -11.48
N LEU A 82 1.66 -13.98 -11.76
CA LEU A 82 3.05 -13.81 -11.37
C LEU A 82 3.22 -13.85 -9.85
N LEU A 83 2.40 -13.10 -9.10
CA LEU A 83 2.42 -13.11 -7.64
C LEU A 83 2.03 -14.48 -7.07
N ALA A 84 1.03 -15.16 -7.64
CA ALA A 84 0.68 -16.53 -7.24
C ALA A 84 1.84 -17.50 -7.46
N ALA A 85 2.58 -17.37 -8.57
CA ALA A 85 3.77 -18.19 -8.83
C ALA A 85 4.88 -17.95 -7.79
N CYS A 86 5.08 -16.70 -7.34
CA CYS A 86 6.00 -16.39 -6.25
C CYS A 86 5.52 -16.96 -4.90
N LEU A 87 4.26 -16.73 -4.54
CA LEU A 87 3.69 -17.19 -3.27
C LEU A 87 3.77 -18.72 -3.12
N ASN A 88 3.51 -19.45 -4.20
CA ASN A 88 3.59 -20.91 -4.23
C ASN A 88 5.01 -21.49 -4.06
N GLN A 89 6.06 -20.65 -4.02
CA GLN A 89 7.42 -21.06 -3.64
C GLN A 89 7.59 -21.16 -2.12
N THR A 90 6.64 -20.63 -1.35
CA THR A 90 6.66 -20.70 0.11
C THR A 90 6.05 -22.03 0.55
N PRO A 91 6.79 -22.89 1.30
CA PRO A 91 6.24 -24.15 1.80
C PRO A 91 4.94 -23.96 2.60
N GLY A 92 3.95 -24.81 2.36
CA GLY A 92 2.65 -24.75 3.04
C GLY A 92 1.71 -23.65 2.54
N VAL A 93 2.06 -22.91 1.48
CA VAL A 93 1.21 -21.90 0.85
C VAL A 93 0.62 -22.41 -0.45
N GLU A 94 -0.68 -22.22 -0.63
CA GLU A 94 -1.43 -22.45 -1.87
C GLU A 94 -2.08 -21.13 -2.31
N ALA A 95 -1.49 -20.50 -3.33
CA ALA A 95 -1.97 -19.26 -3.92
C ALA A 95 -2.65 -19.54 -5.25
N THR A 96 -3.89 -19.08 -5.41
CA THR A 96 -4.69 -19.24 -6.63
C THR A 96 -5.18 -17.90 -7.13
N VAL A 97 -5.38 -17.78 -8.45
CA VAL A 97 -6.01 -16.61 -9.06
C VAL A 97 -7.48 -16.94 -9.32
N SER A 98 -8.37 -16.05 -8.90
CA SER A 98 -9.81 -16.19 -9.15
C SER A 98 -10.06 -16.37 -10.65
N ALA A 99 -10.94 -17.32 -10.98
CA ALA A 99 -11.41 -17.49 -12.37
C ALA A 99 -12.33 -16.36 -12.78
N ASP A 100 -13.05 -15.78 -11.81
CA ASP A 100 -13.95 -14.64 -12.03
C ASP A 100 -13.21 -13.33 -11.79
N LEU A 101 -13.60 -12.32 -12.55
CA LEU A 101 -13.15 -10.95 -12.34
C LEU A 101 -14.00 -10.26 -11.25
N ASP A 102 -13.43 -9.24 -10.63
CA ASP A 102 -14.05 -8.41 -9.58
C ASP A 102 -14.35 -9.18 -8.28
N TRP A 103 -15.18 -10.20 -8.31
CA TRP A 103 -15.59 -10.98 -7.15
C TRP A 103 -15.89 -12.43 -7.54
N PRO A 104 -15.46 -13.43 -6.75
CA PRO A 104 -15.76 -14.83 -7.06
C PRO A 104 -17.27 -15.11 -7.08
N SER A 105 -17.76 -15.68 -8.16
CA SER A 105 -19.18 -16.06 -8.30
C SER A 105 -19.53 -17.29 -7.47
N ASP A 106 -18.57 -18.20 -7.26
CA ASP A 106 -18.70 -19.36 -6.35
C ASP A 106 -18.25 -18.96 -4.94
N PRO A 107 -19.18 -18.81 -3.99
CA PRO A 107 -18.81 -18.47 -2.61
C PRO A 107 -18.00 -19.55 -1.88
N SER A 108 -17.91 -20.77 -2.45
CA SER A 108 -17.13 -21.85 -1.83
C SER A 108 -15.64 -21.54 -1.85
N VAL A 109 -15.13 -20.80 -2.86
CA VAL A 109 -13.71 -20.41 -2.94
C VAL A 109 -13.29 -19.43 -1.84
N LEU A 110 -14.27 -18.74 -1.21
CA LEU A 110 -14.03 -17.81 -0.09
C LEU A 110 -14.14 -18.49 1.29
N ARG A 111 -14.54 -19.76 1.35
CA ARG A 111 -14.86 -20.43 2.63
C ARG A 111 -13.63 -20.65 3.49
N ASP A 112 -12.55 -21.08 2.86
CA ASP A 112 -11.35 -21.58 3.53
C ASP A 112 -10.11 -20.76 3.13
N VAL A 113 -10.29 -19.47 2.74
CA VAL A 113 -9.17 -18.58 2.45
C VAL A 113 -8.61 -17.97 3.73
N ASP A 114 -7.29 -17.90 3.82
CA ASP A 114 -6.57 -17.21 4.89
C ASP A 114 -6.24 -15.76 4.52
N ALA A 115 -6.10 -15.44 3.23
CA ALA A 115 -5.93 -14.08 2.75
C ALA A 115 -6.51 -13.87 1.35
N ILE A 116 -6.96 -12.64 1.07
CA ILE A 116 -7.44 -12.19 -0.23
C ILE A 116 -6.58 -11.01 -0.68
N VAL A 117 -6.15 -11.05 -1.93
CA VAL A 117 -5.32 -10.02 -2.57
C VAL A 117 -6.08 -9.42 -3.74
N TYR A 118 -6.23 -8.11 -3.75
CA TYR A 118 -6.76 -7.37 -4.89
C TYR A 118 -5.63 -6.63 -5.60
N TYR A 119 -5.45 -6.94 -6.87
CA TYR A 119 -4.77 -6.07 -7.83
C TYR A 119 -5.77 -5.78 -8.96
N SER A 120 -6.42 -4.61 -8.89
CA SER A 120 -7.69 -4.37 -9.59
C SER A 120 -7.95 -2.88 -9.75
N ARG A 121 -9.01 -2.50 -10.48
CA ARG A 121 -9.68 -1.22 -10.30
C ARG A 121 -10.06 -1.01 -8.81
N PRO A 122 -10.60 0.16 -8.40
CA PRO A 122 -10.87 0.46 -6.98
C PRO A 122 -11.54 -0.71 -6.25
N ALA A 123 -10.76 -1.40 -5.38
CA ALA A 123 -11.27 -2.59 -4.70
C ALA A 123 -12.32 -2.21 -3.64
N GLY A 124 -12.24 -1.01 -3.05
CA GLY A 124 -13.24 -0.54 -2.10
C GLY A 124 -14.65 -0.54 -2.70
N ASP A 125 -14.79 -0.13 -3.96
CA ASP A 125 -16.09 -0.11 -4.66
C ASP A 125 -16.58 -1.51 -5.01
N ILE A 126 -15.67 -2.47 -5.21
CA ILE A 126 -16.00 -3.87 -5.47
C ILE A 126 -16.48 -4.54 -4.18
N VAL A 127 -15.61 -4.59 -3.16
CA VAL A 127 -15.84 -5.37 -1.95
C VAL A 127 -16.93 -4.79 -1.04
N LEU A 128 -17.13 -3.46 -1.10
CA LEU A 128 -18.16 -2.76 -0.32
C LEU A 128 -19.42 -2.42 -1.15
N SER A 129 -19.51 -2.93 -2.39
CA SER A 129 -20.74 -2.86 -3.16
C SER A 129 -21.90 -3.52 -2.41
N PRO A 130 -23.16 -3.14 -2.67
CA PRO A 130 -24.31 -3.79 -2.04
C PRO A 130 -24.35 -5.31 -2.22
N ALA A 131 -23.79 -5.83 -3.31
CA ALA A 131 -23.77 -7.26 -3.63
C ALA A 131 -22.73 -8.04 -2.78
N HIS A 132 -21.62 -7.43 -2.42
CA HIS A 132 -20.47 -8.14 -1.84
C HIS A 132 -20.17 -7.76 -0.38
N ARG A 133 -20.67 -6.61 0.06
CA ARG A 133 -20.33 -6.01 1.37
C ARG A 133 -20.52 -6.96 2.55
N GLU A 134 -21.63 -7.68 2.60
CA GLU A 134 -21.91 -8.57 3.72
C GLU A 134 -20.89 -9.71 3.80
N ALA A 135 -20.62 -10.36 2.66
CA ALA A 135 -19.64 -11.43 2.56
C ALA A 135 -18.22 -10.95 2.89
N TYR A 136 -17.82 -9.79 2.33
CA TYR A 136 -16.52 -9.19 2.61
C TYR A 136 -16.34 -8.87 4.10
N LEU A 137 -17.30 -8.21 4.74
CA LEU A 137 -17.21 -7.87 6.17
C LEU A 137 -17.20 -9.12 7.06
N ALA A 138 -17.91 -10.19 6.65
CA ALA A 138 -17.85 -11.47 7.35
C ALA A 138 -16.44 -12.10 7.27
N LEU A 139 -15.74 -12.01 6.14
CA LEU A 139 -14.35 -12.46 6.00
C LEU A 139 -13.41 -11.62 6.87
N MET A 140 -13.55 -10.28 6.85
CA MET A 140 -12.74 -9.40 7.70
C MET A 140 -12.92 -9.70 9.19
N LYS A 141 -14.17 -9.97 9.62
CA LYS A 141 -14.50 -10.37 11.01
C LYS A 141 -13.91 -11.72 11.39
N LYS A 142 -13.77 -12.66 10.45
CA LYS A 142 -13.08 -13.95 10.69
C LYS A 142 -11.56 -13.78 10.81
N GLY A 143 -11.01 -12.62 10.53
CA GLY A 143 -9.57 -12.36 10.54
C GLY A 143 -8.85 -12.72 9.25
N VAL A 144 -9.56 -12.95 8.14
CA VAL A 144 -8.96 -13.19 6.82
C VAL A 144 -8.06 -12.01 6.45
N GLY A 145 -6.82 -12.29 6.02
CA GLY A 145 -5.87 -11.29 5.55
C GLY A 145 -6.39 -10.51 4.35
N PHE A 146 -6.06 -9.23 4.26
CA PHE A 146 -6.50 -8.40 3.14
C PHE A 146 -5.35 -7.59 2.56
N THR A 147 -5.13 -7.72 1.26
CA THR A 147 -4.12 -6.94 0.53
C THR A 147 -4.76 -6.20 -0.64
N ALA A 148 -4.43 -4.93 -0.78
CA ALA A 148 -4.79 -4.13 -1.96
C ALA A 148 -3.55 -3.48 -2.56
N LEU A 149 -3.36 -3.65 -3.87
CA LEU A 149 -2.19 -3.20 -4.60
C LEU A 149 -2.59 -2.14 -5.63
N HIS A 150 -1.82 -1.07 -5.65
CA HIS A 150 -1.91 0.07 -6.59
C HIS A 150 -3.32 0.65 -6.63
N TRP A 151 -3.99 0.60 -7.78
CA TRP A 151 -5.33 1.18 -7.97
C TRP A 151 -6.40 0.53 -7.07
N ALA A 152 -6.17 -0.71 -6.64
CA ALA A 152 -7.04 -1.38 -5.66
C ALA A 152 -7.07 -0.68 -4.28
N THR A 153 -6.13 0.22 -3.95
CA THR A 153 -6.17 1.01 -2.71
C THR A 153 -7.23 2.12 -2.74
N ALA A 154 -7.87 2.35 -3.89
CA ALA A 154 -8.88 3.38 -4.04
C ALA A 154 -10.29 2.91 -3.66
N ALA A 155 -11.11 3.90 -3.29
CA ALA A 155 -12.55 3.77 -3.08
C ALA A 155 -13.23 5.12 -3.31
N GLU A 156 -14.48 5.11 -3.80
CA GLU A 156 -15.32 6.29 -3.88
C GLU A 156 -16.14 6.51 -2.58
N GLU A 157 -16.63 7.71 -2.39
CA GLU A 157 -17.63 7.98 -1.36
C GLU A 157 -18.98 7.28 -1.72
N PRO A 158 -19.74 6.74 -0.74
CA PRO A 158 -19.55 6.90 0.72
C PRO A 158 -18.79 5.74 1.38
N VAL A 159 -18.19 4.81 0.63
CA VAL A 159 -17.58 3.60 1.21
C VAL A 159 -16.13 3.80 1.69
N GLY A 160 -15.47 4.89 1.28
CA GLY A 160 -14.05 5.14 1.53
C GLY A 160 -13.63 5.08 3.00
N LEU A 161 -14.41 5.66 3.93
CA LEU A 161 -14.07 5.60 5.36
C LEU A 161 -14.13 4.16 5.93
N LEU A 162 -15.07 3.34 5.47
CA LEU A 162 -15.14 1.95 5.87
C LEU A 162 -14.00 1.15 5.23
N TYR A 163 -13.63 1.49 4.00
CA TYR A 163 -12.50 0.88 3.32
C TYR A 163 -11.17 1.19 4.02
N GLU A 164 -10.98 2.45 4.47
CA GLU A 164 -9.84 2.85 5.30
C GLU A 164 -9.73 2.02 6.58
N GLN A 165 -10.83 1.78 7.28
CA GLN A 165 -10.86 0.93 8.48
C GLN A 165 -10.43 -0.52 8.19
N MET A 166 -10.73 -1.03 7.00
CA MET A 166 -10.40 -2.42 6.63
C MET A 166 -8.99 -2.55 6.06
N LEU A 167 -8.53 -1.59 5.24
CA LEU A 167 -7.23 -1.64 4.58
C LEU A 167 -6.13 -0.89 5.34
N GLY A 168 -6.48 0.12 6.13
CA GLY A 168 -5.52 1.01 6.79
C GLY A 168 -5.13 2.22 5.96
N GLY A 169 -5.64 2.37 4.76
CA GLY A 169 -5.39 3.52 3.88
C GLY A 169 -6.36 3.57 2.71
N TRP A 170 -6.55 4.77 2.19
CA TRP A 170 -7.55 5.02 1.17
C TRP A 170 -7.10 6.13 0.22
N PHE A 171 -7.16 5.83 -1.08
CA PHE A 171 -6.97 6.79 -2.16
C PHE A 171 -8.32 7.28 -2.68
N ASN A 172 -8.43 8.61 -2.88
CA ASN A 172 -9.52 9.23 -3.62
C ASN A 172 -9.05 10.54 -4.24
N PHE A 173 -9.41 10.83 -5.49
CA PHE A 173 -9.02 12.05 -6.19
C PHE A 173 -9.51 13.35 -5.55
N ALA A 174 -10.47 13.29 -4.63
CA ALA A 174 -10.93 14.48 -3.91
C ALA A 174 -9.83 15.09 -3.00
N PHE A 175 -8.83 14.32 -2.59
CA PHE A 175 -7.77 14.76 -1.68
C PHE A 175 -6.38 14.20 -2.02
N CYS A 176 -6.26 13.20 -2.87
CA CYS A 176 -5.00 12.62 -3.32
C CYS A 176 -4.59 13.17 -4.69
N GLY A 177 -3.29 13.08 -4.98
CA GLY A 177 -2.73 13.35 -6.29
C GLY A 177 -1.92 12.17 -6.82
N LEU A 178 -1.42 12.29 -8.04
CA LEU A 178 -0.57 11.31 -8.70
C LEU A 178 0.69 11.97 -9.23
N LYS A 179 1.82 11.27 -9.17
CA LYS A 179 3.07 11.67 -9.83
C LYS A 179 3.83 10.45 -10.33
N VAL A 180 4.12 10.41 -11.62
CA VAL A 180 5.06 9.44 -12.18
C VAL A 180 6.47 9.99 -12.05
N ASP A 181 7.34 9.27 -11.35
CA ASP A 181 8.72 9.65 -11.16
C ASP A 181 9.60 8.40 -10.94
N LYS A 182 10.93 8.57 -10.87
CA LYS A 182 11.88 7.54 -10.47
C LYS A 182 12.57 7.97 -9.19
N LEU A 183 12.24 7.31 -8.08
CA LEU A 183 12.62 7.76 -6.74
C LEU A 183 13.21 6.60 -5.91
N PRO A 184 14.09 6.92 -4.93
CA PRO A 184 14.56 5.94 -3.96
C PRO A 184 13.41 5.45 -3.07
N LEU A 185 13.21 4.13 -3.03
CA LEU A 185 12.26 3.50 -2.12
C LEU A 185 12.90 3.33 -0.74
N GLN A 186 12.25 3.85 0.29
CA GLN A 186 12.74 3.88 1.66
C GLN A 186 11.99 2.86 2.53
N GLN A 187 12.72 2.09 3.32
CA GLN A 187 12.15 1.23 4.36
C GLN A 187 11.93 2.05 5.64
N LYS A 188 10.67 2.23 6.05
CA LYS A 188 10.31 2.96 7.27
C LYS A 188 10.33 2.06 8.52
N GLN A 189 10.18 0.76 8.33
CA GLN A 189 10.20 -0.26 9.36
C GLN A 189 11.13 -1.41 8.92
N PRO A 190 12.47 -1.24 8.95
CA PRO A 190 13.42 -2.23 8.42
C PRO A 190 13.33 -3.63 9.05
N SER A 191 12.82 -3.71 10.29
CA SER A 191 12.59 -4.99 10.99
C SER A 191 11.24 -5.64 10.69
N HIS A 192 10.36 -4.97 9.93
CA HIS A 192 9.07 -5.54 9.57
C HIS A 192 9.22 -6.54 8.40
N ALA A 193 8.42 -7.60 8.42
CA ALA A 193 8.40 -8.65 7.40
C ALA A 193 8.43 -8.12 5.95
N VAL A 194 7.67 -7.07 5.64
CA VAL A 194 7.66 -6.42 4.32
C VAL A 194 9.06 -6.02 3.85
N CYS A 195 9.94 -5.63 4.78
CA CYS A 195 11.29 -5.15 4.49
C CYS A 195 12.34 -6.28 4.47
N SER A 196 11.97 -7.52 4.75
CA SER A 196 12.91 -8.64 4.82
C SER A 196 13.51 -9.00 3.46
N GLY A 197 14.82 -9.28 3.41
CA GLY A 197 15.53 -9.88 2.29
C GLY A 197 15.76 -8.99 1.07
N TRP A 198 15.61 -7.68 1.19
CA TRP A 198 15.91 -6.73 0.11
C TRP A 198 16.46 -5.40 0.66
N GLN A 199 17.16 -4.67 -0.19
CA GLN A 199 17.75 -3.38 0.14
C GLN A 199 17.05 -2.26 -0.62
N PRO A 200 17.03 -1.02 -0.09
CA PRO A 200 16.51 0.14 -0.79
C PRO A 200 17.11 0.32 -2.19
N TYR A 201 16.29 0.67 -3.16
CA TYR A 201 16.65 0.88 -4.56
C TYR A 201 15.77 1.97 -5.18
N GLU A 202 16.12 2.43 -6.36
CA GLU A 202 15.27 3.38 -7.11
C GLU A 202 14.22 2.62 -7.92
N VAL A 203 12.97 3.03 -7.80
CA VAL A 203 11.84 2.51 -8.58
C VAL A 203 11.18 3.63 -9.36
N ARG A 204 10.85 3.39 -10.64
CA ARG A 204 9.98 4.24 -11.44
C ARG A 204 8.55 3.74 -11.29
N ASP A 205 7.69 4.55 -10.66
CA ASP A 205 6.29 4.17 -10.51
C ASP A 205 5.37 5.40 -10.58
N GLU A 206 4.07 5.18 -10.53
CA GLU A 206 3.07 6.21 -10.30
C GLU A 206 2.82 6.30 -8.80
N PHE A 207 3.38 7.33 -8.17
CA PHE A 207 3.25 7.54 -6.74
C PHE A 207 1.96 8.28 -6.41
N TYR A 208 1.20 7.74 -5.48
CA TYR A 208 0.00 8.37 -4.93
C TYR A 208 0.42 9.33 -3.82
N LEU A 209 -0.07 10.57 -3.92
CA LEU A 209 0.28 11.65 -3.01
C LEU A 209 -0.85 11.90 -2.02
N ASN A 210 -0.49 12.23 -0.79
CA ASN A 210 -1.43 12.60 0.26
C ASN A 210 -2.46 11.49 0.59
N MET A 211 -2.00 10.26 0.60
CA MET A 211 -2.83 9.13 1.01
C MET A 211 -3.46 9.36 2.39
N LYS A 212 -4.75 9.05 2.51
CA LYS A 212 -5.41 9.04 3.80
C LYS A 212 -5.13 7.72 4.50
N LEU A 213 -4.46 7.78 5.64
CA LEU A 213 -4.12 6.59 6.42
C LEU A 213 -4.91 6.54 7.72
N HIS A 214 -5.34 5.35 8.10
CA HIS A 214 -5.94 5.08 9.40
C HIS A 214 -4.92 5.37 10.51
N PRO A 215 -5.33 5.94 11.66
CA PRO A 215 -4.41 6.28 12.76
C PRO A 215 -3.56 5.11 13.29
N ASP A 216 -4.07 3.88 13.21
CA ASP A 216 -3.35 2.66 13.63
C ASP A 216 -2.57 2.01 12.48
N ALA A 217 -2.65 2.51 11.26
CA ALA A 217 -1.85 2.02 10.15
C ALA A 217 -0.38 2.41 10.34
N VAL A 218 0.51 1.46 10.08
CA VAL A 218 1.96 1.66 10.21
C VAL A 218 2.56 1.77 8.81
N PRO A 219 3.10 2.95 8.42
CA PRO A 219 3.87 3.10 7.19
C PRO A 219 5.10 2.18 7.20
N VAL A 220 5.25 1.34 6.17
CA VAL A 220 6.41 0.43 6.05
C VAL A 220 7.34 0.83 4.92
N LEU A 221 6.82 1.44 3.83
CA LEU A 221 7.59 1.98 2.73
C LEU A 221 7.17 3.41 2.41
N ALA A 222 8.14 4.23 2.02
CA ALA A 222 7.92 5.62 1.62
C ALA A 222 8.84 6.03 0.46
N VAL A 223 8.48 7.11 -0.22
CA VAL A 223 9.32 7.87 -1.15
C VAL A 223 9.26 9.35 -0.79
N THR A 224 10.21 10.15 -1.26
CA THR A 224 10.15 11.61 -1.11
C THR A 224 9.84 12.23 -2.46
N VAL A 225 8.70 12.89 -2.57
CA VAL A 225 8.22 13.58 -3.78
C VAL A 225 8.19 15.08 -3.47
N ASP A 226 8.95 15.88 -4.24
CA ASP A 226 9.02 17.34 -4.09
C ASP A 226 9.25 17.76 -2.61
N ASP A 227 10.25 17.14 -1.97
CA ASP A 227 10.63 17.33 -0.56
C ASP A 227 9.57 16.90 0.48
N VAL A 228 8.50 16.23 0.06
CA VAL A 228 7.44 15.70 0.95
C VAL A 228 7.48 14.18 0.95
N GLU A 229 7.57 13.59 2.15
CA GLU A 229 7.49 12.14 2.29
C GLU A 229 6.07 11.65 1.96
N GLN A 230 5.99 10.63 1.11
CA GLN A 230 4.75 9.97 0.72
C GLN A 230 4.82 8.50 1.11
N THR A 231 3.87 8.05 1.92
CA THR A 231 3.73 6.61 2.23
C THR A 231 3.25 5.87 0.99
N VAL A 232 4.02 4.86 0.57
CA VAL A 232 3.69 4.02 -0.59
C VAL A 232 3.35 2.57 -0.24
N ALA A 233 3.57 2.16 1.02
CA ALA A 233 3.02 0.93 1.56
C ALA A 233 2.84 1.04 3.09
N TRP A 234 1.81 0.40 3.58
CA TRP A 234 1.45 0.37 5.00
C TRP A 234 0.86 -0.98 5.40
N VAL A 235 0.86 -1.23 6.70
CA VAL A 235 0.23 -2.40 7.31
C VAL A 235 -0.75 -1.97 8.39
N LEU A 236 -1.79 -2.78 8.60
CA LEU A 236 -2.77 -2.59 9.67
C LEU A 236 -3.06 -3.93 10.35
N GLU A 237 -2.94 -4.00 11.66
CA GLU A 237 -3.58 -5.04 12.46
C GLU A 237 -4.98 -4.55 12.83
N ARG A 238 -6.01 -5.20 12.25
CA ARG A 238 -7.40 -4.75 12.43
C ARG A 238 -7.90 -5.00 13.84
N GLU A 239 -8.72 -4.08 14.35
CA GLU A 239 -9.49 -4.33 15.55
C GLU A 239 -10.42 -5.54 15.33
N GLY A 240 -10.37 -6.51 16.24
CA GLY A 240 -11.12 -7.78 16.10
C GLY A 240 -10.40 -8.90 15.36
N GLY A 241 -9.17 -8.64 14.88
CA GLY A 241 -8.27 -9.64 14.29
C GLY A 241 -8.08 -9.49 12.77
N GLY A 242 -7.08 -10.23 12.27
CA GLY A 242 -6.65 -10.16 10.88
C GLY A 242 -5.73 -8.99 10.59
N ARG A 243 -5.07 -9.06 9.44
CA ARG A 243 -4.04 -8.12 9.00
C ARG A 243 -4.37 -7.58 7.61
N SER A 244 -3.99 -6.34 7.36
CA SER A 244 -4.11 -5.72 6.03
C SER A 244 -2.79 -5.13 5.58
N PHE A 245 -2.52 -5.21 4.29
CA PHE A 245 -1.38 -4.62 3.62
C PHE A 245 -1.87 -3.82 2.42
N GLY A 246 -1.58 -2.53 2.41
CA GLY A 246 -1.83 -1.65 1.28
C GLY A 246 -0.52 -1.21 0.65
N SER A 247 -0.46 -1.18 -0.68
CA SER A 247 0.66 -0.61 -1.41
C SER A 247 0.17 0.14 -2.64
N THR A 248 0.62 1.38 -2.81
CA THR A 248 0.32 2.20 -4.00
C THR A 248 1.25 1.90 -5.18
N LEU A 249 2.26 1.05 -4.97
CA LEU A 249 3.20 0.66 -6.02
C LEU A 249 2.59 -0.36 -6.97
N GLY A 250 3.06 -0.37 -8.23
CA GLY A 250 2.69 -1.41 -9.19
C GLY A 250 1.96 -0.93 -10.44
N HIS A 251 2.05 0.36 -10.80
CA HIS A 251 1.48 0.89 -12.04
C HIS A 251 2.08 0.22 -13.28
N PHE A 252 3.41 0.12 -13.32
CA PHE A 252 4.12 -0.44 -14.47
C PHE A 252 4.42 -1.93 -14.27
N HIS A 253 4.11 -2.74 -15.29
CA HIS A 253 4.40 -4.16 -15.26
C HIS A 253 5.91 -4.44 -15.11
N ASP A 254 6.76 -3.61 -15.70
CA ASP A 254 8.22 -3.79 -15.66
C ASP A 254 8.80 -3.77 -14.24
N ASN A 255 8.12 -3.14 -13.28
CA ASN A 255 8.53 -3.17 -11.88
C ASN A 255 8.54 -4.58 -11.31
N TYR A 256 7.63 -5.44 -11.80
CA TYR A 256 7.57 -6.84 -11.37
C TYR A 256 8.74 -7.69 -11.91
N ALA A 257 9.55 -7.19 -12.83
CA ALA A 257 10.81 -7.80 -13.22
C ALA A 257 11.93 -7.61 -12.17
N ILE A 258 11.76 -6.67 -11.24
CA ILE A 258 12.73 -6.37 -10.16
C ILE A 258 12.47 -7.32 -8.99
N PRO A 259 13.43 -8.20 -8.61
CA PRO A 259 13.23 -9.16 -7.50
C PRO A 259 12.88 -8.49 -6.17
N GLU A 260 13.52 -7.36 -5.86
CA GLU A 260 13.29 -6.60 -4.63
C GLU A 260 11.86 -6.06 -4.58
N PHE A 261 11.33 -5.60 -5.71
CA PHE A 261 9.94 -5.14 -5.83
C PHE A 261 8.96 -6.27 -5.54
N ARG A 262 9.14 -7.42 -6.22
CA ARG A 262 8.29 -8.59 -5.98
C ARG A 262 8.37 -9.06 -4.54
N ARG A 263 9.59 -9.08 -3.96
CA ARG A 263 9.82 -9.56 -2.59
C ARG A 263 9.08 -8.70 -1.57
N ALA A 264 9.13 -7.38 -1.68
CA ALA A 264 8.38 -6.49 -0.80
C ALA A 264 6.86 -6.77 -0.84
N ILE A 265 6.29 -6.96 -2.04
CA ILE A 265 4.86 -7.24 -2.22
C ILE A 265 4.51 -8.64 -1.68
N VAL A 266 5.29 -9.68 -2.05
CA VAL A 266 5.04 -11.05 -1.61
C VAL A 266 5.17 -11.18 -0.09
N ASN A 267 6.18 -10.55 0.50
CA ASN A 267 6.34 -10.49 1.96
C ASN A 267 5.09 -9.89 2.63
N GLY A 268 4.56 -8.79 2.09
CA GLY A 268 3.35 -8.15 2.61
C GLY A 268 2.13 -9.08 2.55
N ILE A 269 1.96 -9.78 1.44
CA ILE A 269 0.87 -10.76 1.26
C ILE A 269 1.00 -11.91 2.26
N LEU A 270 2.18 -12.52 2.38
CA LEU A 270 2.45 -13.61 3.34
C LEU A 270 2.19 -13.15 4.78
N TRP A 271 2.63 -11.93 5.13
CA TRP A 271 2.37 -11.37 6.45
C TRP A 271 0.87 -11.24 6.74
N THR A 272 0.05 -10.83 5.76
CA THR A 272 -1.42 -10.75 5.94
C THR A 272 -2.05 -12.11 6.13
N ALA A 273 -1.50 -13.14 5.47
CA ALA A 273 -1.95 -14.53 5.59
C ALA A 273 -1.47 -15.21 6.89
N GLY A 274 -0.70 -14.51 7.74
CA GLY A 274 -0.17 -15.07 8.99
C GLY A 274 1.02 -16.01 8.79
N VAL A 275 1.62 -16.02 7.59
CA VAL A 275 2.83 -16.79 7.29
C VAL A 275 4.04 -16.03 7.79
N GLU A 276 4.95 -16.72 8.49
CA GLU A 276 6.19 -16.15 8.94
C GLU A 276 7.13 -15.89 7.75
N VAL A 277 7.69 -14.69 7.68
CA VAL A 277 8.68 -14.30 6.68
C VAL A 277 10.02 -14.14 7.40
N ASP A 278 10.99 -14.96 7.05
CA ASP A 278 12.33 -14.88 7.63
C ASP A 278 13.11 -13.64 7.15
N GLU A 279 14.28 -13.41 7.74
CA GLU A 279 15.13 -12.26 7.39
C GLU A 279 15.64 -12.24 5.94
N ARG A 280 15.63 -13.38 5.24
CA ARG A 280 16.00 -13.48 3.82
C ARG A 280 14.84 -13.08 2.90
N GLY A 281 13.63 -12.93 3.45
CA GLY A 281 12.42 -12.65 2.72
C GLY A 281 11.91 -13.84 1.90
N ALA A 282 10.76 -13.65 1.26
CA ALA A 282 10.15 -14.67 0.41
C ALA A 282 11.01 -15.00 -0.82
N ALA A 283 10.95 -16.25 -1.27
CA ALA A 283 11.44 -16.64 -2.59
C ALA A 283 10.53 -16.02 -3.67
N VAL A 284 11.14 -15.45 -4.70
CA VAL A 284 10.41 -14.72 -5.76
C VAL A 284 11.03 -14.98 -7.14
N GLU A 285 11.63 -16.13 -7.31
CA GLU A 285 12.28 -16.52 -8.57
C GLU A 285 11.23 -16.77 -9.64
N LEU A 286 11.43 -16.17 -10.80
CA LEU A 286 10.57 -16.34 -11.96
C LEU A 286 11.41 -16.56 -13.20
N SER A 287 10.90 -17.41 -14.13
CA SER A 287 11.50 -17.53 -15.44
C SER A 287 11.20 -16.29 -16.30
N PRO A 288 12.00 -16.01 -17.36
CA PRO A 288 11.70 -14.93 -18.28
C PRO A 288 10.27 -14.99 -18.85
N GLU A 289 9.79 -16.19 -19.16
CA GLU A 289 8.45 -16.40 -19.73
C GLU A 289 7.33 -16.02 -18.76
N GLN A 290 7.56 -16.18 -17.45
CA GLN A 290 6.60 -15.77 -16.42
C GLN A 290 6.53 -14.24 -16.23
N LEU A 291 7.57 -13.54 -16.68
CA LEU A 291 7.64 -12.08 -16.65
C LEU A 291 7.09 -11.43 -17.93
N GLU A 292 6.99 -12.19 -19.01
CA GLU A 292 6.47 -11.68 -20.29
C GLU A 292 4.98 -11.41 -20.22
N LEU A 293 4.59 -10.29 -20.80
CA LEU A 293 3.18 -9.97 -21.01
C LEU A 293 2.65 -10.68 -22.27
N PRO A 294 1.38 -11.11 -22.25
CA PRO A 294 0.74 -11.55 -23.47
C PRO A 294 0.73 -10.41 -24.50
N PRO A 295 0.73 -10.70 -25.80
CA PRO A 295 0.64 -9.65 -26.83
C PRO A 295 -0.55 -8.71 -26.59
N PRO A 296 -0.45 -7.43 -26.97
CA PRO A 296 -1.52 -6.42 -26.73
C PRO A 296 -2.91 -6.84 -27.27
N GLU A 297 -2.93 -7.58 -28.36
CA GLU A 297 -4.16 -8.08 -28.99
C GLU A 297 -4.86 -9.17 -28.16
N ALA A 298 -4.09 -9.91 -27.33
CA ALA A 298 -4.63 -10.93 -26.43
C ALA A 298 -5.06 -10.35 -25.06
N ALA A 299 -4.74 -9.09 -24.80
CA ALA A 299 -5.04 -8.42 -23.53
C ALA A 299 -6.48 -7.89 -23.42
N GLY A 300 -7.30 -8.05 -24.47
CA GLY A 300 -8.71 -7.60 -24.49
C GLY A 300 -8.94 -6.24 -25.18
N PRO A 301 -10.19 -5.85 -25.41
CA PRO A 301 -10.50 -4.60 -26.11
C PRO A 301 -10.05 -3.38 -25.30
N LYS A 302 -9.57 -2.36 -26.04
CA LYS A 302 -9.22 -1.05 -25.52
C LYS A 302 -10.42 -0.30 -24.99
#